data_28a8d5349eee0b1192904b585a760ca2
#
_entry.id   28a8d5349eee0b1192904b585a760ca2
#
_cell.length_a   1.000
_cell.length_b   1.000
_cell.length_c   1.000
_cell.angle_alpha   90.00
_cell.angle_beta   90.00
_cell.angle_gamma   90.00
#
_symmetry.space_group_name_H-M   'P 1'
#
loop_
_entity.id
_entity.type
_entity.pdbx_description
1 polymer ?
#
loop_
_entity_poly.entity_id
_entity_poly.type
_entity_poly.pdbx_seq_one_letter_code
_entity_poly.pdbx_strand_id
1 'polypeptide(L)'
;LITLKPNNLKTFYLMQAVWISALSLCGASLIGSLLGFLIKELPHRWNDTVMGYCAGVMLAASVVGLILPACESVELGGWWMIIGGVMLGALFLNLLDHVTPHLHHITGLDPEQHATNASLNRVLLFVLAIALHKLPEGIAAGISFNSEEVSNAWAVTAGLSLQNVPEGMVVISPLLLLGVSRWRTLLI
;
A
#
# COMPACT_ATOMS: atom_id res chain seq x y z
N LEU A 1 -17.01 -0.24 -38.53
CA LEU A 1 -17.04 0.63 -37.33
C LEU A 1 -17.94 -0.05 -36.30
N ILE A 2 -17.31 -0.71 -35.31
CA ILE A 2 -18.04 -1.33 -34.20
C ILE A 2 -18.42 -0.18 -33.25
N THR A 3 -19.68 0.24 -33.32
CA THR A 3 -20.22 1.18 -32.34
C THR A 3 -20.42 0.47 -31.03
N LEU A 4 -19.48 0.64 -30.11
CA LEU A 4 -19.59 0.16 -28.74
C LEU A 4 -20.83 0.83 -28.10
N LYS A 5 -21.70 0.04 -27.46
CA LYS A 5 -22.80 0.57 -26.66
C LYS A 5 -22.24 1.51 -25.57
N PRO A 6 -22.94 2.61 -25.19
CA PRO A 6 -22.46 3.59 -24.21
C PRO A 6 -21.96 2.97 -22.90
N ASN A 7 -22.60 1.91 -22.43
CA ASN A 7 -22.19 1.19 -21.23
C ASN A 7 -20.84 0.50 -21.37
N ASN A 8 -20.53 -0.05 -22.54
CA ASN A 8 -19.24 -0.70 -22.81
C ASN A 8 -18.10 0.32 -22.87
N LEU A 9 -18.39 1.53 -23.35
CA LEU A 9 -17.43 2.62 -23.42
C LEU A 9 -17.05 3.10 -21.99
N LYS A 10 -18.05 3.30 -21.12
CA LYS A 10 -17.82 3.70 -19.72
C LYS A 10 -16.98 2.65 -18.98
N THR A 11 -17.32 1.37 -19.13
CA THR A 11 -16.56 0.26 -18.53
C THR A 11 -15.12 0.21 -19.04
N PHE A 12 -14.91 0.46 -20.33
CA PHE A 12 -13.57 0.47 -20.91
C PHE A 12 -12.71 1.61 -20.36
N TYR A 13 -13.25 2.83 -20.26
CA TYR A 13 -12.55 3.97 -19.65
C TYR A 13 -12.23 3.73 -18.16
N LEU A 14 -13.17 3.12 -17.42
CA LEU A 14 -12.96 2.79 -16.03
C LEU A 14 -11.81 1.78 -15.85
N MET A 15 -11.80 0.72 -16.67
CA MET A 15 -10.69 -0.24 -16.68
C MET A 15 -9.35 0.42 -16.99
N GLN A 16 -9.31 1.29 -18.00
CA GLN A 16 -8.07 2.03 -18.32
C GLN A 16 -7.60 2.89 -17.14
N ALA A 17 -8.52 3.60 -16.48
CA ALA A 17 -8.20 4.44 -15.32
C ALA A 17 -7.61 3.62 -14.17
N VAL A 18 -8.21 2.45 -13.86
CA VAL A 18 -7.69 1.54 -12.84
C VAL A 18 -6.29 1.02 -13.19
N TRP A 19 -6.03 0.64 -14.45
CA TRP A 19 -4.70 0.22 -14.88
C TRP A 19 -3.66 1.35 -14.79
N ILE A 20 -4.02 2.57 -15.18
CA ILE A 20 -3.14 3.74 -15.05
C ILE A 20 -2.85 4.02 -13.58
N SER A 21 -3.84 3.93 -12.70
CA SER A 21 -3.66 4.07 -11.27
C SER A 21 -2.70 3.01 -10.73
N ALA A 22 -2.89 1.74 -11.05
CA ALA A 22 -2.01 0.66 -10.62
C ALA A 22 -0.56 0.87 -11.11
N LEU A 23 -0.38 1.27 -12.36
CA LEU A 23 0.94 1.57 -12.93
C LEU A 23 1.58 2.80 -12.25
N SER A 24 0.80 3.81 -11.89
CA SER A 24 1.25 4.98 -11.15
C SER A 24 1.77 4.61 -9.76
N LEU A 25 1.03 3.78 -9.02
CA LEU A 25 1.43 3.29 -7.70
C LEU A 25 2.73 2.46 -7.77
N CYS A 26 2.79 1.50 -8.70
CA CYS A 26 4.00 0.70 -8.92
C CYS A 26 5.20 1.56 -9.35
N GLY A 27 4.99 2.48 -10.29
CA GLY A 27 6.02 3.40 -10.76
C GLY A 27 6.56 4.30 -9.65
N ALA A 28 5.70 4.80 -8.78
CA ALA A 28 6.08 5.60 -7.62
C ALA A 28 6.93 4.79 -6.63
N SER A 29 6.55 3.55 -6.34
CA SER A 29 7.34 2.65 -5.49
C SER A 29 8.71 2.35 -6.09
N LEU A 30 8.79 2.12 -7.40
CA LEU A 30 10.07 1.93 -8.11
C LEU A 30 10.95 3.17 -8.06
N ILE A 31 10.40 4.37 -8.28
CA ILE A 31 11.12 5.63 -8.16
C ILE A 31 11.65 5.79 -6.73
N GLY A 32 10.82 5.53 -5.72
CA GLY A 32 11.22 5.56 -4.32
C GLY A 32 12.37 4.60 -4.02
N SER A 33 12.28 3.37 -4.50
CA SER A 33 13.32 2.37 -4.33
C SER A 33 14.65 2.79 -5.00
N LEU A 34 14.59 3.35 -6.20
CA LEU A 34 15.77 3.88 -6.90
C LEU A 34 16.41 5.05 -6.12
N LEU A 35 15.59 5.98 -5.61
CA LEU A 35 16.07 7.07 -4.75
C LEU A 35 16.67 6.53 -3.45
N GLY A 36 16.09 5.49 -2.85
CA GLY A 36 16.62 4.82 -1.66
C GLY A 36 18.02 4.22 -1.87
N PHE A 37 18.35 3.76 -3.09
CA PHE A 37 19.71 3.32 -3.42
C PHE A 37 20.73 4.46 -3.50
N LEU A 38 20.28 5.67 -3.85
CA LEU A 38 21.14 6.86 -3.94
C LEU A 38 21.41 7.43 -2.54
N ILE A 39 20.43 7.36 -1.65
CA ILE A 39 20.50 7.89 -0.28
C ILE A 39 20.85 6.73 0.65
N LYS A 40 22.15 6.47 0.83
CA LYS A 40 22.64 5.30 1.58
C LYS A 40 22.22 5.25 3.04
N GLU A 41 22.04 6.38 3.70
CA GLU A 41 21.59 6.48 5.10
C GLU A 41 20.75 7.73 5.28
N LEU A 42 19.47 7.58 5.62
CA LEU A 42 18.62 8.69 6.05
C LEU A 42 18.87 8.96 7.53
N PRO A 43 19.27 10.19 7.93
CA PRO A 43 19.33 10.57 9.34
C PRO A 43 17.97 10.26 10.02
N HIS A 44 18.01 9.80 11.26
CA HIS A 44 16.82 9.36 12.02
C HIS A 44 15.67 10.37 11.98
N ARG A 45 15.97 11.66 12.07
CA ARG A 45 14.98 12.74 11.99
C ARG A 45 14.23 12.81 10.65
N TRP A 46 14.96 12.57 9.56
CA TRP A 46 14.33 12.54 8.23
C TRP A 46 13.48 11.30 8.03
N ASN A 47 13.92 10.17 8.55
CA ASN A 47 13.14 8.94 8.53
C ASN A 47 11.80 9.12 9.25
N ASP A 48 11.81 9.68 10.45
CA ASP A 48 10.59 9.95 11.24
C ASP A 48 9.66 10.95 10.54
N THR A 49 10.22 11.99 9.91
CA THR A 49 9.45 12.99 9.14
C THR A 49 8.78 12.34 7.93
N VAL A 50 9.50 11.51 7.20
CA VAL A 50 9.01 10.78 6.02
C VAL A 50 7.89 9.82 6.42
N MET A 51 8.08 9.05 7.48
CA MET A 51 7.07 8.13 8.00
C MET A 51 5.82 8.88 8.47
N GLY A 52 5.98 10.01 9.17
CA GLY A 52 4.87 10.89 9.57
C GLY A 52 4.10 11.47 8.37
N TYR A 53 4.81 11.87 7.32
CA TYR A 53 4.21 12.31 6.07
C TYR A 53 3.38 11.19 5.42
N CYS A 54 3.93 9.98 5.28
CA CYS A 54 3.22 8.83 4.72
C CYS A 54 1.95 8.52 5.52
N ALA A 55 2.05 8.47 6.85
CA ALA A 55 0.90 8.24 7.71
C ALA A 55 -0.18 9.33 7.55
N GLY A 56 0.22 10.59 7.42
CA GLY A 56 -0.70 11.72 7.17
C GLY A 56 -1.42 11.59 5.83
N VAL A 57 -0.71 11.23 4.76
CA VAL A 57 -1.31 11.02 3.42
C VAL A 57 -2.27 9.84 3.43
N MET A 58 -1.92 8.71 4.08
CA MET A 58 -2.82 7.57 4.23
C MET A 58 -4.11 7.94 4.96
N LEU A 59 -3.98 8.68 6.06
CA LEU A 59 -5.15 9.14 6.83
C LEU A 59 -6.04 10.06 5.99
N ALA A 60 -5.44 11.02 5.29
CA ALA A 60 -6.17 11.92 4.41
C ALA A 60 -6.87 11.17 3.26
N ALA A 61 -6.18 10.25 2.59
CA ALA A 61 -6.76 9.41 1.53
C ALA A 61 -7.92 8.55 2.05
N SER A 62 -7.80 7.98 3.24
CA SER A 62 -8.85 7.16 3.84
C SER A 62 -10.07 7.99 4.22
N VAL A 63 -9.87 9.15 4.86
CA VAL A 63 -10.98 9.98 5.34
C VAL A 63 -11.63 10.74 4.20
N VAL A 64 -10.84 11.52 3.45
CA VAL A 64 -11.35 12.42 2.41
C VAL A 64 -11.66 11.65 1.13
N GLY A 65 -10.84 10.65 0.79
CA GLY A 65 -10.97 9.91 -0.45
C GLY A 65 -11.96 8.74 -0.42
N LEU A 66 -12.23 8.16 0.74
CA LEU A 66 -13.08 6.97 0.84
C LEU A 66 -14.25 7.16 1.82
N ILE A 67 -13.99 7.56 3.07
CA ILE A 67 -15.05 7.63 4.10
C ILE A 67 -16.03 8.76 3.79
N LEU A 68 -15.55 9.94 3.46
CA LEU A 68 -16.41 11.09 3.18
C LEU A 68 -17.33 10.85 1.97
N PRO A 69 -16.86 10.40 0.81
CA PRO A 69 -17.73 10.04 -0.32
C PRO A 69 -18.70 8.91 0.01
N ALA A 70 -18.28 7.92 0.81
CA ALA A 70 -19.18 6.87 1.27
C ALA A 70 -20.29 7.44 2.15
N CYS A 71 -20.00 8.40 3.03
CA CYS A 71 -21.00 9.09 3.85
C CYS A 71 -21.99 9.89 3.01
N GLU A 72 -21.56 10.50 1.93
CA GLU A 72 -22.39 11.27 1.01
C GLU A 72 -23.29 10.38 0.15
N SER A 73 -22.87 9.17 -0.14
CA SER A 73 -23.61 8.22 -0.98
C SER A 73 -24.68 7.42 -0.24
N VAL A 74 -24.72 7.48 1.09
CA VAL A 74 -25.60 6.66 1.92
C VAL A 74 -26.82 7.46 2.40
N GLU A 75 -28.02 6.89 2.22
CA GLU A 75 -29.27 7.43 2.77
C GLU A 75 -29.30 7.41 4.31
N LEU A 76 -30.20 8.22 4.90
CA LEU A 76 -30.43 8.27 6.34
C LEU A 76 -30.64 6.86 6.93
N GLY A 77 -29.68 6.40 7.72
CA GLY A 77 -29.67 5.06 8.35
C GLY A 77 -28.59 4.10 7.89
N GLY A 78 -27.88 4.37 6.77
CA GLY A 78 -26.81 3.52 6.25
C GLY A 78 -25.43 3.71 6.91
N TRP A 79 -25.30 4.63 7.85
CA TRP A 79 -24.06 4.93 8.58
C TRP A 79 -23.45 3.69 9.25
N TRP A 80 -24.29 2.75 9.68
CA TRP A 80 -23.84 1.51 10.29
C TRP A 80 -23.02 0.64 9.35
N MET A 81 -23.26 0.70 8.03
CA MET A 81 -22.46 -0.02 7.04
C MET A 81 -21.05 0.58 6.94
N ILE A 82 -20.92 1.91 6.99
CA ILE A 82 -19.62 2.59 6.94
C ILE A 82 -18.83 2.29 8.23
N ILE A 83 -19.46 2.45 9.40
CA ILE A 83 -18.83 2.10 10.68
C ILE A 83 -18.42 0.63 10.69
N GLY A 84 -19.30 -0.27 10.28
CA GLY A 84 -19.03 -1.70 10.18
C GLY A 84 -17.87 -2.00 9.23
N GLY A 85 -17.82 -1.35 8.07
CA GLY A 85 -16.73 -1.48 7.10
C GLY A 85 -15.38 -1.05 7.67
N VAL A 86 -15.33 0.11 8.34
CA VAL A 86 -14.11 0.61 9.00
C VAL A 86 -13.67 -0.34 10.11
N MET A 87 -14.58 -0.81 10.95
CA MET A 87 -14.27 -1.74 12.02
C MET A 87 -13.79 -3.10 11.49
N LEU A 88 -14.43 -3.63 10.44
CA LEU A 88 -14.00 -4.87 9.80
C LEU A 88 -12.63 -4.73 9.14
N GLY A 89 -12.35 -3.61 8.48
CA GLY A 89 -11.05 -3.31 7.91
C GLY A 89 -9.95 -3.23 8.96
N ALA A 90 -10.21 -2.54 10.07
CA ALA A 90 -9.29 -2.45 11.20
C ALA A 90 -9.04 -3.82 11.84
N LEU A 91 -10.10 -4.62 12.04
CA LEU A 91 -10.00 -5.98 12.57
C LEU A 91 -9.22 -6.89 11.62
N PHE A 92 -9.46 -6.78 10.32
CA PHE A 92 -8.74 -7.54 9.29
C PHE A 92 -7.24 -7.23 9.30
N LEU A 93 -6.86 -5.95 9.34
CA LEU A 93 -5.46 -5.53 9.44
C LEU A 93 -4.82 -6.00 10.75
N ASN A 94 -5.52 -5.88 11.87
CA ASN A 94 -5.05 -6.38 13.16
C ASN A 94 -4.84 -7.90 13.14
N LEU A 95 -5.74 -8.65 12.49
CA LEU A 95 -5.61 -10.09 12.30
C LEU A 95 -4.40 -10.44 11.43
N LEU A 96 -4.19 -9.73 10.33
CA LEU A 96 -3.02 -9.90 9.46
C LEU A 96 -1.72 -9.63 10.22
N ASP A 97 -1.68 -8.56 10.99
CA ASP A 97 -0.52 -8.20 11.82
C ASP A 97 -0.26 -9.27 12.90
N HIS A 98 -1.30 -9.80 13.50
CA HIS A 98 -1.19 -10.87 14.48
C HIS A 98 -0.73 -12.21 13.88
N VAL A 99 -1.15 -12.53 12.66
CA VAL A 99 -0.75 -13.77 11.95
C VAL A 99 0.69 -13.67 11.45
N THR A 100 1.15 -12.50 11.04
CA THR A 100 2.50 -12.29 10.50
C THR A 100 3.62 -12.64 11.48
N PRO A 101 3.59 -12.24 12.78
CA PRO A 101 4.58 -12.67 13.78
C PRO A 101 4.57 -14.17 14.07
N HIS A 102 3.40 -14.82 13.98
CA HIS A 102 3.25 -16.24 14.28
C HIS A 102 3.84 -17.16 13.21
N LEU A 103 4.13 -16.67 12.01
CA LEU A 103 4.87 -17.42 11.01
C LEU A 103 6.28 -17.82 11.49
N HIS A 104 6.88 -17.07 12.42
CA HIS A 104 8.12 -17.47 13.09
C HIS A 104 8.01 -18.78 13.85
N HIS A 105 6.85 -19.04 14.49
CA HIS A 105 6.61 -20.26 15.27
C HIS A 105 6.26 -21.48 14.41
N ILE A 106 5.59 -21.26 13.27
CA ILE A 106 5.12 -22.34 12.38
C ILE A 106 6.23 -22.86 11.49
N THR A 107 7.21 -22.01 11.13
CA THR A 107 8.33 -22.41 10.28
C THR A 107 9.45 -23.15 11.04
N GLY A 108 9.28 -23.38 12.35
CA GLY A 108 10.22 -24.22 13.15
C GLY A 108 11.65 -23.72 13.22
N LEU A 109 11.85 -22.42 13.04
CA LEU A 109 13.17 -21.79 12.93
C LEU A 109 13.57 -21.32 14.34
N ASP A 110 14.10 -22.24 15.13
CA ASP A 110 14.75 -21.93 16.39
C ASP A 110 15.92 -20.97 16.19
N PRO A 111 16.05 -19.93 17.04
CA PRO A 111 17.09 -18.91 16.91
C PRO A 111 18.52 -19.44 17.04
N GLU A 112 18.70 -20.68 17.46
CA GLU A 112 20.00 -21.23 17.83
C GLU A 112 20.76 -21.95 16.71
N GLN A 113 20.15 -22.19 15.55
CA GLN A 113 20.83 -22.89 14.46
C GLN A 113 20.97 -22.01 13.20
N HIS A 114 22.15 -21.43 13.02
CA HIS A 114 22.70 -20.76 11.84
C HIS A 114 22.28 -19.30 11.62
N ALA A 115 23.21 -18.37 11.85
CA ALA A 115 23.09 -16.92 11.62
C ALA A 115 22.64 -16.53 10.21
N THR A 116 22.85 -17.37 9.20
CA THR A 116 22.43 -17.18 7.82
C THR A 116 20.92 -17.36 7.62
N ASN A 117 20.28 -18.29 8.33
CA ASN A 117 18.85 -18.55 8.20
C ASN A 117 18.01 -17.50 8.94
N ALA A 118 18.49 -17.00 10.09
CA ALA A 118 17.81 -15.96 10.85
C ALA A 118 17.73 -14.61 10.10
N SER A 119 18.73 -14.27 9.29
CA SER A 119 18.68 -13.06 8.46
C SER A 119 17.68 -13.20 7.31
N LEU A 120 17.62 -14.36 6.65
CA LEU A 120 16.71 -14.64 5.54
C LEU A 120 15.24 -14.58 6.00
N ASN A 121 14.95 -15.09 7.19
CA ASN A 121 13.60 -15.05 7.76
C ASN A 121 13.15 -13.64 8.12
N ARG A 122 14.04 -12.81 8.68
CA ARG A 122 13.71 -11.40 8.93
C ARG A 122 13.40 -10.64 7.64
N VAL A 123 14.16 -10.90 6.56
CA VAL A 123 13.89 -10.33 5.24
C VAL A 123 12.51 -10.77 4.75
N LEU A 124 12.21 -12.06 4.79
CA LEU A 124 10.94 -12.59 4.31
C LEU A 124 9.76 -12.00 5.06
N LEU A 125 9.83 -11.89 6.38
CA LEU A 125 8.78 -11.29 7.19
C LEU A 125 8.61 -9.80 6.93
N PHE A 126 9.71 -9.08 6.78
CA PHE A 126 9.67 -7.66 6.43
C PHE A 126 9.01 -7.44 5.07
N VAL A 127 9.39 -8.23 4.06
CA VAL A 127 8.78 -8.20 2.73
C VAL A 127 7.29 -8.56 2.78
N LEU A 128 6.94 -9.59 3.54
CA LEU A 128 5.54 -9.99 3.71
C LEU A 128 4.71 -8.90 4.39
N ALA A 129 5.24 -8.26 5.43
CA ALA A 129 4.58 -7.15 6.09
C ALA A 129 4.30 -5.99 5.12
N ILE A 130 5.28 -5.60 4.30
CA ILE A 130 5.11 -4.56 3.28
C ILE A 130 4.06 -4.97 2.24
N ALA A 131 4.14 -6.19 1.72
CA ALA A 131 3.19 -6.70 0.74
C ALA A 131 1.75 -6.71 1.28
N LEU A 132 1.56 -7.08 2.55
CA LEU A 132 0.26 -7.04 3.21
C LEU A 132 -0.28 -5.62 3.38
N HIS A 133 0.59 -4.61 3.61
CA HIS A 133 0.17 -3.20 3.65
C HIS A 133 -0.20 -2.68 2.27
N LYS A 134 0.49 -3.10 1.21
CA LYS A 134 0.19 -2.69 -0.18
C LYS A 134 -1.12 -3.24 -0.72
N LEU A 135 -1.60 -4.36 -0.19
CA LEU A 135 -2.87 -4.95 -0.62
C LEU A 135 -4.08 -4.04 -0.32
N PRO A 136 -4.29 -3.52 0.91
CA PRO A 136 -5.36 -2.57 1.19
C PRO A 136 -5.24 -1.26 0.39
N GLU A 137 -4.02 -0.76 0.16
CA GLU A 137 -3.79 0.44 -0.65
C GLU A 137 -4.24 0.25 -2.10
N GLY A 138 -3.88 -0.87 -2.71
CA GLY A 138 -4.30 -1.21 -4.07
C GLY A 138 -5.83 -1.38 -4.19
N ILE A 139 -6.46 -2.01 -3.19
CA ILE A 139 -7.92 -2.14 -3.12
C ILE A 139 -8.56 -0.76 -2.98
N ALA A 140 -8.06 0.10 -2.10
CA ALA A 140 -8.57 1.46 -1.88
C ALA A 140 -8.49 2.29 -3.17
N ALA A 141 -7.35 2.27 -3.86
CA ALA A 141 -7.18 2.93 -5.15
C ALA A 141 -8.16 2.40 -6.21
N GLY A 142 -8.34 1.07 -6.29
CA GLY A 142 -9.26 0.45 -7.25
C GLY A 142 -10.74 0.79 -6.99
N ILE A 143 -11.17 0.72 -5.73
CA ILE A 143 -12.57 1.00 -5.33
C ILE A 143 -12.92 2.47 -5.52
N SER A 144 -11.99 3.39 -5.32
CA SER A 144 -12.24 4.83 -5.47
C SER A 144 -12.78 5.20 -6.87
N PHE A 145 -12.45 4.42 -7.92
CA PHE A 145 -12.97 4.62 -9.27
C PHE A 145 -14.44 4.19 -9.45
N ASN A 146 -15.03 3.54 -8.46
CA ASN A 146 -16.47 3.20 -8.51
C ASN A 146 -17.36 4.35 -8.02
N SER A 147 -16.81 5.43 -7.52
CA SER A 147 -17.55 6.65 -7.14
C SER A 147 -18.02 7.41 -8.37
N GLU A 148 -19.09 8.20 -8.24
CA GLU A 148 -19.61 9.03 -9.32
C GLU A 148 -18.61 10.12 -9.74
N GLU A 149 -17.75 10.57 -8.83
CA GLU A 149 -16.73 11.57 -9.06
C GLU A 149 -15.36 10.94 -9.34
N VAL A 150 -15.03 10.77 -10.60
CA VAL A 150 -13.71 10.27 -11.07
C VAL A 150 -12.55 11.18 -10.62
N SER A 151 -12.80 12.48 -10.41
CA SER A 151 -11.82 13.43 -9.86
C SER A 151 -11.30 13.00 -8.51
N ASN A 152 -12.17 12.50 -7.63
CA ASN A 152 -11.81 12.01 -6.31
C ASN A 152 -10.90 10.77 -6.38
N ALA A 153 -11.20 9.84 -7.30
CA ALA A 153 -10.37 8.66 -7.52
C ALA A 153 -8.93 9.03 -7.97
N TRP A 154 -8.81 10.03 -8.83
CA TRP A 154 -7.49 10.53 -9.21
C TRP A 154 -6.76 11.24 -8.06
N ALA A 155 -7.46 11.95 -7.20
CA ALA A 155 -6.87 12.55 -6.01
C ALA A 155 -6.35 11.49 -5.04
N VAL A 156 -7.11 10.41 -4.80
CA VAL A 156 -6.68 9.24 -4.01
C VAL A 156 -5.44 8.60 -4.64
N THR A 157 -5.48 8.31 -5.95
CA THR A 157 -4.34 7.73 -6.68
C THR A 157 -3.09 8.60 -6.58
N ALA A 158 -3.23 9.91 -6.75
CA ALA A 158 -2.10 10.84 -6.65
C ALA A 158 -1.52 10.89 -5.23
N GLY A 159 -2.37 10.94 -4.21
CA GLY A 159 -1.96 10.89 -2.80
C GLY A 159 -1.17 9.63 -2.48
N LEU A 160 -1.72 8.45 -2.82
CA LEU A 160 -1.06 7.17 -2.62
C LEU A 160 0.24 7.04 -3.43
N SER A 161 0.28 7.56 -4.65
CA SER A 161 1.51 7.57 -5.47
C SER A 161 2.59 8.46 -4.84
N LEU A 162 2.23 9.65 -4.35
CA LEU A 162 3.16 10.55 -3.67
C LEU A 162 3.74 9.93 -2.39
N GLN A 163 2.95 9.19 -1.65
CA GLN A 163 3.38 8.47 -0.45
C GLN A 163 4.28 7.28 -0.79
N ASN A 164 4.01 6.56 -1.87
CA ASN A 164 4.78 5.38 -2.27
C ASN A 164 6.25 5.70 -2.60
N VAL A 165 6.56 6.93 -3.03
CA VAL A 165 7.94 7.35 -3.27
C VAL A 165 8.78 7.33 -1.97
N PRO A 166 8.44 8.11 -0.93
CA PRO A 166 9.21 8.08 0.32
C PRO A 166 9.14 6.72 1.03
N GLU A 167 8.02 6.00 0.95
CA GLU A 167 7.91 4.67 1.52
C GLU A 167 8.87 3.67 0.85
N GLY A 168 8.96 3.67 -0.48
CA GLY A 168 9.93 2.86 -1.22
C GLY A 168 11.38 3.19 -0.84
N MET A 169 11.69 4.47 -0.56
CA MET A 169 13.03 4.85 -0.07
C MET A 169 13.36 4.23 1.28
N VAL A 170 12.43 4.27 2.23
CA VAL A 170 12.63 3.77 3.60
C VAL A 170 12.81 2.25 3.64
N VAL A 171 12.15 1.53 2.75
CA VAL A 171 12.21 0.06 2.67
C VAL A 171 13.58 -0.46 2.21
N ILE A 172 14.29 0.29 1.40
CA ILE A 172 15.58 -0.14 0.82
C ILE A 172 16.66 -0.33 1.89
N SER A 173 16.77 0.61 2.83
CA SER A 173 17.85 0.60 3.83
C SER A 173 17.85 -0.66 4.69
N PRO A 174 16.75 -1.10 5.33
CA PRO A 174 16.72 -2.34 6.10
C PRO A 174 17.04 -3.59 5.27
N LEU A 175 16.57 -3.67 4.02
CA LEU A 175 16.84 -4.82 3.17
C LEU A 175 18.34 -4.94 2.81
N LEU A 176 19.00 -3.82 2.52
CA LEU A 176 20.44 -3.79 2.27
C LEU A 176 21.25 -4.16 3.53
N LEU A 177 20.83 -3.68 4.70
CA LEU A 177 21.46 -4.01 5.99
C LEU A 177 21.33 -5.52 6.31
N LEU A 178 20.25 -6.16 5.89
CA LEU A 178 20.04 -7.59 6.00
C LEU A 178 20.83 -8.41 4.97
N GLY A 179 21.63 -7.75 4.11
CA GLY A 179 22.48 -8.41 3.14
C GLY A 179 21.78 -8.83 1.85
N VAL A 180 20.56 -8.33 1.58
CA VAL A 180 19.86 -8.56 0.32
C VAL A 180 20.59 -7.82 -0.81
N SER A 181 20.84 -8.50 -1.93
CA SER A 181 21.50 -7.86 -3.07
C SER A 181 20.60 -6.76 -3.66
N ARG A 182 21.21 -5.69 -4.19
CA ARG A 182 20.50 -4.53 -4.76
C ARG A 182 19.43 -4.92 -5.78
N TRP A 183 19.71 -5.87 -6.65
CA TRP A 183 18.76 -6.36 -7.66
C TRP A 183 17.56 -7.07 -7.04
N ARG A 184 17.78 -7.88 -6.01
CA ARG A 184 16.68 -8.54 -5.29
C ARG A 184 15.85 -7.54 -4.49
N THR A 185 16.50 -6.56 -3.88
CA THR A 185 15.81 -5.48 -3.16
C THR A 185 14.90 -4.65 -4.09
N LEU A 186 15.29 -4.47 -5.36
CA LEU A 186 14.47 -3.74 -6.34
C LEU A 186 13.26 -4.56 -6.81
N LEU A 187 13.36 -5.89 -6.80
CA LEU A 187 12.30 -6.80 -7.26
C LEU A 187 11.27 -7.13 -6.15
N ILE A 188 11.57 -6.79 -4.91
CA ILE A 188 10.70 -6.90 -3.73
C ILE A 188 9.88 -5.64 -3.58
#